data_ae00b3fdf79afb90d1dab1e87b8818ad
#
_entry.id   ae00b3fdf79afb90d1dab1e87b8818ad
#
_cell.length_a   1.000
_cell.length_b   1.000
_cell.length_c   1.000
_cell.angle_alpha   90.00
_cell.angle_beta   90.00
_cell.angle_gamma   90.00
#
_symmetry.space_group_name_H-M   'P 1'
#
loop_
_entity.id
_entity.type
_entity.pdbx_description
1 polymer ?
#
loop_
_entity_poly.entity_id
_entity_poly.type
_entity_poly.pdbx_seq_one_letter_code
_entity_poly.pdbx_strand_id
1 'polypeptide(L)'
;MKILSTRKKKTAYGVFLALFILLSQDIFAQTGPLRQEIEKLIATSKADIGVSIREIEQGDTLSIQGDKSFPLESVFKFPIALYVLSRVDLHALSLDQKIPLRKQDVLPKTWSPIRDKYPNGGVSLPIDTILQYMVSESDNLGCDLLLKQVGGPLRVHNYVRQLGVPGFVIKVNEKTMHRGFDMQRINTATPKAATQLLTLFYHRRILSQKSHDHLMEIMYQTSTGSARIKGQLPPGTPVAHKTGTSDTNKEGLTLAVNDIGIVTLPNGNHFVISVFVSNSRENEETNDKIISDIARLTWDYFTRKTSNSVTLN
;
A
#
# COMPACT_ATOMS: atom_id res chain seq x y z
N MET A 1 23.67 35.32 -53.59
CA MET A 1 23.94 33.87 -53.65
C MET A 1 23.73 33.26 -52.25
N LYS A 2 22.88 32.27 -52.14
CA LYS A 2 22.57 31.41 -50.96
C LYS A 2 21.71 32.04 -49.85
N ILE A 3 20.37 32.03 -50.05
CA ILE A 3 19.37 31.83 -49.00
C ILE A 3 18.68 30.47 -49.30
N LEU A 4 19.13 29.44 -48.63
CA LEU A 4 18.45 28.11 -48.60
C LEU A 4 19.05 27.32 -47.43
N SER A 5 18.34 27.19 -46.30
CA SER A 5 18.48 26.12 -45.33
C SER A 5 17.90 26.45 -43.92
N THR A 6 16.63 26.85 -43.81
CA THR A 6 16.01 26.91 -42.47
C THR A 6 14.60 26.27 -42.40
N ARG A 7 14.09 25.69 -43.51
CA ARG A 7 12.73 25.12 -43.52
C ARG A 7 12.61 23.64 -43.13
N LYS A 8 13.70 22.86 -43.17
CA LYS A 8 13.66 21.40 -42.89
C LYS A 8 13.76 21.02 -41.42
N LYS A 9 14.25 21.89 -40.53
CA LYS A 9 14.40 21.58 -39.10
C LYS A 9 13.09 21.74 -38.27
N LYS A 10 12.20 22.65 -38.68
CA LYS A 10 10.95 22.89 -37.93
C LYS A 10 9.91 21.78 -38.11
N THR A 11 9.89 21.07 -39.24
CA THR A 11 8.96 20.01 -39.54
C THR A 11 9.27 18.71 -38.75
N ALA A 12 10.56 18.42 -38.49
CA ALA A 12 10.96 17.24 -37.73
C ALA A 12 10.57 17.34 -36.24
N TYR A 13 10.69 18.53 -35.65
CA TYR A 13 10.28 18.73 -34.24
C TYR A 13 8.76 18.67 -34.06
N GLY A 14 7.99 19.14 -35.03
CA GLY A 14 6.52 19.06 -34.98
C GLY A 14 5.98 17.63 -35.07
N VAL A 15 6.61 16.78 -35.88
CA VAL A 15 6.22 15.37 -36.01
C VAL A 15 6.61 14.56 -34.76
N PHE A 16 7.77 14.85 -34.14
CA PHE A 16 8.18 14.20 -32.90
C PHE A 16 7.30 14.58 -31.72
N LEU A 17 6.89 15.85 -31.62
CA LEU A 17 6.01 16.31 -30.55
C LEU A 17 4.58 15.77 -30.73
N ALA A 18 4.07 15.69 -31.95
CA ALA A 18 2.76 15.10 -32.26
C ALA A 18 2.73 13.59 -31.99
N LEU A 19 3.80 12.84 -32.30
CA LEU A 19 3.93 11.43 -32.00
C LEU A 19 3.97 11.16 -30.49
N PHE A 20 4.64 12.01 -29.71
CA PHE A 20 4.68 11.89 -28.26
C PHE A 20 3.32 12.19 -27.59
N ILE A 21 2.55 13.13 -28.13
CA ILE A 21 1.19 13.44 -27.65
C ILE A 21 0.21 12.31 -28.00
N LEU A 22 0.34 11.67 -29.17
CA LEU A 22 -0.49 10.53 -29.57
C LEU A 22 -0.20 9.29 -28.70
N LEU A 23 1.07 8.99 -28.41
CA LEU A 23 1.46 7.88 -27.53
C LEU A 23 1.01 8.08 -26.07
N SER A 24 0.94 9.34 -25.61
CA SER A 24 0.44 9.65 -24.24
C SER A 24 -1.08 9.56 -24.12
N GLN A 25 -1.84 9.75 -25.20
CA GLN A 25 -3.30 9.62 -25.20
C GLN A 25 -3.76 8.16 -25.16
N ASP A 26 -3.02 7.24 -25.79
CA ASP A 26 -3.36 5.82 -25.79
C ASP A 26 -3.21 5.17 -24.38
N ILE A 27 -2.24 5.62 -23.58
CA ILE A 27 -2.03 5.12 -22.20
C ILE A 27 -3.21 5.51 -21.28
N PHE A 28 -3.78 6.71 -21.44
CA PHE A 28 -4.96 7.14 -20.69
C PHE A 28 -6.27 6.52 -21.19
N ALA A 29 -6.34 6.13 -22.46
CA ALA A 29 -7.53 5.53 -23.05
C ALA A 29 -7.76 4.08 -22.59
N GLN A 30 -6.70 3.35 -22.25
CA GLN A 30 -6.79 1.91 -21.96
C GLN A 30 -7.53 1.59 -20.66
N THR A 31 -7.41 2.40 -19.59
CA THR A 31 -8.11 2.18 -18.32
C THR A 31 -9.40 2.99 -18.16
N GLY A 32 -9.83 3.69 -19.21
CA GLY A 32 -11.04 4.54 -19.21
C GLY A 32 -12.30 3.83 -18.73
N PRO A 33 -12.65 2.64 -19.26
CA PRO A 33 -13.82 1.90 -18.81
C PRO A 33 -13.76 1.51 -17.33
N LEU A 34 -12.62 1.00 -16.85
CA LEU A 34 -12.41 0.66 -15.44
C LEU A 34 -12.57 1.89 -14.54
N ARG A 35 -12.02 3.03 -14.97
CA ARG A 35 -12.19 4.31 -14.25
C ARG A 35 -13.65 4.67 -14.06
N GLN A 36 -14.44 4.63 -15.14
CA GLN A 36 -15.86 4.97 -15.09
C GLN A 36 -16.66 4.04 -14.17
N GLU A 37 -16.37 2.74 -14.19
CA GLU A 37 -17.02 1.77 -13.29
C GLU A 37 -16.67 2.05 -11.82
N ILE A 38 -15.41 2.34 -11.50
CA ILE A 38 -15.00 2.69 -10.13
C ILE A 38 -15.61 4.04 -9.71
N GLU A 39 -15.57 5.07 -10.57
CA GLU A 39 -16.17 6.39 -10.25
C GLU A 39 -17.67 6.27 -10.00
N LYS A 40 -18.39 5.46 -10.78
CA LYS A 40 -19.81 5.17 -10.55
C LYS A 40 -20.04 4.44 -9.21
N LEU A 41 -19.21 3.47 -8.88
CA LEU A 41 -19.28 2.73 -7.61
C LEU A 41 -19.15 3.67 -6.40
N ILE A 42 -18.17 4.57 -6.42
CA ILE A 42 -17.84 5.42 -5.27
C ILE A 42 -18.71 6.69 -5.19
N ALA A 43 -19.43 7.04 -6.26
CA ALA A 43 -20.20 8.30 -6.35
C ALA A 43 -21.29 8.44 -5.28
N THR A 44 -21.84 7.34 -4.77
CA THR A 44 -22.90 7.32 -3.76
C THR A 44 -22.38 7.13 -2.35
N SER A 45 -21.10 6.91 -2.18
CA SER A 45 -20.47 6.68 -0.88
C SER A 45 -20.39 7.95 -0.04
N LYS A 46 -20.65 7.83 1.26
CA LYS A 46 -20.48 8.91 2.26
C LYS A 46 -19.06 8.91 2.83
N ALA A 47 -18.06 8.79 1.96
CA ALA A 47 -16.66 8.74 2.33
C ALA A 47 -15.78 9.46 1.29
N ASP A 48 -14.59 9.84 1.71
CA ASP A 48 -13.51 10.25 0.82
C ASP A 48 -12.77 9.00 0.35
N ILE A 49 -12.74 8.72 -0.96
CA ILE A 49 -12.11 7.50 -1.48
C ILE A 49 -10.98 7.86 -2.43
N GLY A 50 -9.78 7.33 -2.11
CA GLY A 50 -8.59 7.44 -2.94
C GLY A 50 -8.16 6.09 -3.46
N VAL A 51 -7.94 5.99 -4.77
CA VAL A 51 -7.56 4.74 -5.44
C VAL A 51 -6.32 4.98 -6.29
N SER A 52 -5.39 4.03 -6.27
CA SER A 52 -4.31 3.95 -7.25
C SER A 52 -4.06 2.49 -7.60
N ILE A 53 -4.01 2.22 -8.90
CA ILE A 53 -3.83 0.88 -9.46
C ILE A 53 -2.72 0.95 -10.48
N ARG A 54 -1.88 -0.10 -10.52
CA ARG A 54 -0.88 -0.31 -11.56
C ARG A 54 -0.80 -1.79 -11.91
N GLU A 55 -1.08 -2.12 -13.15
CA GLU A 55 -0.69 -3.41 -13.73
C GLU A 55 0.82 -3.38 -13.99
N ILE A 56 1.52 -4.43 -13.59
CA ILE A 56 2.98 -4.40 -13.49
C ILE A 56 3.66 -4.66 -14.83
N GLU A 57 3.19 -5.66 -15.56
CA GLU A 57 3.84 -6.20 -16.75
C GLU A 57 3.62 -5.31 -17.99
N GLN A 58 2.42 -4.74 -18.15
CA GLN A 58 2.08 -3.84 -19.25
C GLN A 58 2.21 -2.35 -18.88
N GLY A 59 2.20 -2.05 -17.57
CA GLY A 59 2.39 -0.71 -17.06
C GLY A 59 1.13 0.16 -17.05
N ASP A 60 -0.05 -0.40 -17.26
CA ASP A 60 -1.33 0.32 -17.19
C ASP A 60 -1.54 0.92 -15.80
N THR A 61 -2.00 2.16 -15.76
CA THR A 61 -2.24 2.87 -14.50
C THR A 61 -3.62 3.50 -14.45
N LEU A 62 -4.18 3.55 -13.24
CA LEU A 62 -5.39 4.28 -12.92
C LEU A 62 -5.24 4.96 -11.57
N SER A 63 -5.76 6.17 -11.43
CA SER A 63 -5.73 6.87 -10.15
C SER A 63 -6.93 7.79 -9.99
N ILE A 64 -7.65 7.68 -8.85
CA ILE A 64 -8.76 8.53 -8.45
C ILE A 64 -8.38 9.15 -7.10
N GLN A 65 -8.41 10.48 -6.99
CA GLN A 65 -7.87 11.21 -5.83
C GLN A 65 -6.45 10.76 -5.41
N GLY A 66 -5.66 10.29 -6.37
CA GLY A 66 -4.39 9.61 -6.12
C GLY A 66 -3.29 10.48 -5.51
N ASP A 67 -3.41 11.81 -5.58
CA ASP A 67 -2.47 12.77 -5.00
C ASP A 67 -2.98 13.38 -3.68
N LYS A 68 -4.22 13.07 -3.27
CA LYS A 68 -4.78 13.47 -1.98
C LYS A 68 -4.14 12.64 -0.87
N SER A 69 -3.83 13.28 0.26
CA SER A 69 -3.32 12.59 1.45
C SER A 69 -4.44 11.98 2.26
N PHE A 70 -4.26 10.73 2.67
CA PHE A 70 -5.18 9.96 3.50
C PHE A 70 -4.47 9.46 4.76
N PRO A 71 -5.15 9.33 5.93
CA PRO A 71 -4.59 8.69 7.11
C PRO A 71 -4.19 7.26 6.81
N LEU A 72 -2.99 6.87 7.26
CA LEU A 72 -2.41 5.54 6.94
C LEU A 72 -2.96 4.43 7.81
N GLU A 73 -3.19 4.71 9.09
CA GLU A 73 -3.37 3.68 10.10
C GLU A 73 -2.30 2.59 9.94
N SER A 74 -2.61 1.35 10.21
CA SER A 74 -1.63 0.26 10.15
C SER A 74 -0.98 0.01 8.78
N VAL A 75 -1.38 0.69 7.71
CA VAL A 75 -0.66 0.64 6.42
C VAL A 75 0.80 1.09 6.58
N PHE A 76 1.10 1.98 7.54
CA PHE A 76 2.48 2.44 7.78
C PHE A 76 3.43 1.34 8.29
N LYS A 77 2.91 0.17 8.69
CA LYS A 77 3.71 -0.99 9.10
C LYS A 77 4.45 -1.63 7.91
N PHE A 78 3.92 -1.50 6.70
CA PHE A 78 4.62 -1.95 5.49
C PHE A 78 5.97 -1.22 5.28
N PRO A 79 6.04 0.13 5.21
CA PRO A 79 7.33 0.80 5.13
C PRO A 79 8.24 0.58 6.36
N ILE A 80 7.69 0.32 7.55
CA ILE A 80 8.51 -0.08 8.71
C ILE A 80 9.18 -1.43 8.45
N ALA A 81 8.43 -2.41 7.94
CA ALA A 81 8.97 -3.72 7.58
C ALA A 81 10.07 -3.62 6.52
N LEU A 82 9.87 -2.81 5.48
CA LEU A 82 10.89 -2.52 4.47
C LEU A 82 12.17 -1.95 5.10
N TYR A 83 12.04 -0.99 6.01
CA TYR A 83 13.20 -0.39 6.66
C TYR A 83 13.91 -1.37 7.60
N VAL A 84 13.19 -2.15 8.39
CA VAL A 84 13.76 -3.19 9.26
C VAL A 84 14.56 -4.19 8.43
N LEU A 85 13.99 -4.72 7.34
CA LEU A 85 14.64 -5.68 6.48
C LEU A 85 15.82 -5.08 5.71
N SER A 86 15.77 -3.82 5.32
CA SER A 86 16.93 -3.14 4.74
C SER A 86 18.10 -3.06 5.73
N ARG A 87 17.82 -2.95 7.04
CA ARG A 87 18.86 -2.99 8.09
C ARG A 87 19.42 -4.40 8.29
N VAL A 88 18.59 -5.43 8.07
CA VAL A 88 19.04 -6.84 8.05
C VAL A 88 19.95 -7.08 6.85
N ASP A 89 19.57 -6.63 5.66
CA ASP A 89 20.39 -6.76 4.44
C ASP A 89 21.76 -6.07 4.56
N LEU A 90 21.82 -4.97 5.31
CA LEU A 90 23.06 -4.25 5.63
C LEU A 90 23.81 -4.83 6.84
N HIS A 91 23.42 -5.98 7.36
CA HIS A 91 23.99 -6.63 8.55
C HIS A 91 24.01 -5.74 9.82
N ALA A 92 23.19 -4.70 9.87
CA ALA A 92 23.03 -3.85 11.05
C ALA A 92 22.02 -4.42 12.06
N LEU A 93 21.17 -5.34 11.61
CA LEU A 93 20.24 -6.14 12.42
C LEU A 93 20.33 -7.59 11.99
N SER A 94 19.84 -8.52 12.84
CA SER A 94 19.60 -9.92 12.48
C SER A 94 18.16 -10.29 12.80
N LEU A 95 17.53 -11.13 11.97
CA LEU A 95 16.18 -11.62 12.22
C LEU A 95 16.10 -12.43 13.54
N ASP A 96 17.17 -13.12 13.92
CA ASP A 96 17.27 -13.87 15.19
C ASP A 96 17.55 -13.00 16.40
N GLN A 97 17.91 -11.73 16.19
CA GLN A 97 18.17 -10.79 17.28
C GLN A 97 16.93 -10.64 18.15
N LYS A 98 17.06 -10.88 19.45
CA LYS A 98 15.96 -10.82 20.40
C LYS A 98 15.76 -9.41 20.95
N ILE A 99 14.52 -8.95 20.93
CA ILE A 99 14.08 -7.68 21.53
C ILE A 99 13.35 -8.00 22.85
N PRO A 100 13.78 -7.43 23.98
CA PRO A 100 13.08 -7.64 25.25
C PRO A 100 11.74 -6.89 25.23
N LEU A 101 10.67 -7.62 25.53
CA LEU A 101 9.36 -7.08 25.83
C LEU A 101 9.25 -6.88 27.34
N ARG A 102 9.29 -5.64 27.78
CA ARG A 102 9.17 -5.28 29.19
C ARG A 102 7.72 -4.99 29.55
N LYS A 103 7.35 -5.14 30.82
CA LYS A 103 5.99 -4.81 31.28
C LYS A 103 5.56 -3.38 30.92
N GLN A 104 6.48 -2.42 30.96
CA GLN A 104 6.21 -1.02 30.61
C GLN A 104 5.99 -0.77 29.10
N ASP A 105 6.40 -1.70 28.23
CA ASP A 105 6.19 -1.62 26.79
C ASP A 105 4.76 -2.10 26.42
N VAL A 106 4.12 -2.87 27.30
CA VAL A 106 2.76 -3.41 27.10
C VAL A 106 1.73 -2.30 27.21
N LEU A 107 1.15 -1.93 26.08
CA LEU A 107 0.13 -0.88 25.97
C LEU A 107 -1.26 -1.47 26.23
N PRO A 108 -2.02 -0.98 27.20
CA PRO A 108 -3.40 -1.37 27.41
C PRO A 108 -4.30 -0.82 26.27
N LYS A 109 -5.41 -1.49 25.99
CA LYS A 109 -6.46 -1.01 25.08
C LYS A 109 -6.01 -0.72 23.64
N THR A 110 -5.04 -1.44 23.11
CA THR A 110 -4.65 -1.40 21.69
C THR A 110 -4.74 -2.80 21.07
N TRP A 111 -4.88 -2.90 19.77
CA TRP A 111 -4.83 -4.19 19.08
C TRP A 111 -3.40 -4.76 19.16
N SER A 112 -3.22 -5.90 19.82
CA SER A 112 -1.92 -6.56 19.90
C SER A 112 -2.01 -8.02 20.32
N PRO A 113 -1.97 -8.97 19.38
CA PRO A 113 -1.81 -10.40 19.68
C PRO A 113 -0.57 -10.72 20.52
N ILE A 114 0.54 -9.98 20.36
CA ILE A 114 1.74 -10.13 21.23
C ILE A 114 1.40 -9.82 22.67
N ARG A 115 0.67 -8.70 22.92
CA ARG A 115 0.24 -8.35 24.30
C ARG A 115 -0.66 -9.43 24.88
N ASP A 116 -1.60 -9.92 24.10
CA ASP A 116 -2.57 -10.91 24.58
C ASP A 116 -1.89 -12.23 24.93
N LYS A 117 -0.82 -12.59 24.22
CA LYS A 117 0.02 -13.75 24.52
C LYS A 117 0.98 -13.50 25.71
N TYR A 118 1.47 -12.29 25.87
CA TYR A 118 2.46 -11.91 26.90
C TYR A 118 2.01 -10.66 27.69
N PRO A 119 0.92 -10.72 28.46
CA PRO A 119 0.29 -9.53 29.06
C PRO A 119 1.16 -8.86 30.12
N ASN A 120 2.11 -9.57 30.68
CA ASN A 120 3.05 -9.05 31.68
C ASN A 120 4.45 -8.74 31.11
N GLY A 121 4.67 -8.92 29.80
CA GLY A 121 6.01 -8.88 29.25
C GLY A 121 6.91 -9.98 29.80
N GLY A 122 8.18 -9.65 30.11
CA GLY A 122 9.13 -10.59 30.73
C GLY A 122 9.72 -11.61 29.77
N VAL A 123 9.54 -11.45 28.47
CA VAL A 123 10.07 -12.31 27.40
C VAL A 123 10.95 -11.53 26.45
N SER A 124 11.75 -12.24 25.67
CA SER A 124 12.48 -11.65 24.53
C SER A 124 12.08 -12.34 23.24
N LEU A 125 11.63 -11.58 22.25
CA LEU A 125 11.13 -12.10 20.97
C LEU A 125 12.13 -11.80 19.85
N PRO A 126 12.40 -12.74 18.93
CA PRO A 126 13.18 -12.47 17.73
C PRO A 126 12.55 -11.36 16.89
N ILE A 127 13.37 -10.56 16.19
CA ILE A 127 12.89 -9.55 15.22
C ILE A 127 11.97 -10.19 14.20
N ASP A 128 12.30 -11.38 13.70
CA ASP A 128 11.47 -12.13 12.76
C ASP A 128 10.04 -12.35 13.28
N THR A 129 9.92 -12.88 14.51
CA THR A 129 8.62 -13.10 15.13
C THR A 129 7.82 -11.81 15.28
N ILE A 130 8.47 -10.72 15.69
CA ILE A 130 7.81 -9.43 15.85
C ILE A 130 7.38 -8.87 14.48
N LEU A 131 8.20 -9.04 13.45
CA LEU A 131 7.92 -8.62 12.08
C LEU A 131 6.69 -9.35 11.52
N GLN A 132 6.60 -10.67 11.72
CA GLN A 132 5.43 -11.47 11.34
C GLN A 132 4.16 -10.93 12.01
N TYR A 133 4.13 -10.81 13.34
CA TYR A 133 2.98 -10.24 14.07
C TYR A 133 2.61 -8.84 13.58
N MET A 134 3.61 -7.96 13.38
CA MET A 134 3.38 -6.58 12.95
C MET A 134 2.73 -6.51 11.57
N VAL A 135 3.14 -7.33 10.62
CA VAL A 135 2.66 -7.25 9.24
C VAL A 135 1.41 -8.11 9.06
N SER A 136 1.46 -9.40 9.39
CA SER A 136 0.35 -10.33 9.10
C SER A 136 -0.84 -10.17 10.02
N GLU A 137 -0.62 -9.87 11.31
CA GLU A 137 -1.68 -9.69 12.31
C GLU A 137 -1.87 -8.23 12.73
N SER A 138 -1.13 -7.33 12.10
CA SER A 138 -1.22 -5.89 12.36
C SER A 138 -0.92 -5.47 13.82
N ASP A 139 -0.02 -6.17 14.52
CA ASP A 139 0.28 -5.95 15.92
C ASP A 139 0.87 -4.57 16.21
N ASN A 140 0.22 -3.80 17.10
CA ASN A 140 0.62 -2.43 17.44
C ASN A 140 1.82 -2.39 18.39
N LEU A 141 1.91 -3.34 19.33
CA LEU A 141 3.05 -3.42 20.24
C LEU A 141 4.32 -3.83 19.48
N GLY A 142 4.22 -4.81 18.59
CA GLY A 142 5.31 -5.21 17.70
C GLY A 142 5.78 -4.05 16.82
N CYS A 143 4.86 -3.23 16.32
CA CYS A 143 5.18 -2.02 15.57
C CYS A 143 6.05 -1.06 16.38
N ASP A 144 5.65 -0.74 17.60
CA ASP A 144 6.40 0.20 18.46
C ASP A 144 7.76 -0.36 18.90
N LEU A 145 7.85 -1.68 19.14
CA LEU A 145 9.12 -2.35 19.43
C LEU A 145 10.10 -2.24 18.26
N LEU A 146 9.65 -2.53 17.03
CA LEU A 146 10.50 -2.43 15.85
C LEU A 146 10.85 -0.97 15.52
N LEU A 147 9.91 -0.04 15.62
CA LEU A 147 10.20 1.39 15.46
C LEU A 147 11.29 1.85 16.43
N LYS A 148 11.21 1.45 17.71
CA LYS A 148 12.23 1.78 18.71
C LYS A 148 13.60 1.19 18.32
N GLN A 149 13.62 -0.04 17.81
CA GLN A 149 14.85 -0.73 17.39
C GLN A 149 15.54 -0.01 16.21
N VAL A 150 14.77 0.58 15.28
CA VAL A 150 15.33 1.26 14.09
C VAL A 150 15.48 2.78 14.26
N GLY A 151 15.28 3.33 15.47
CA GLY A 151 15.49 4.76 15.75
C GLY A 151 14.28 5.65 15.50
N GLY A 152 13.08 5.08 15.46
CA GLY A 152 11.79 5.79 15.46
C GLY A 152 11.19 6.12 14.09
N PRO A 153 9.96 6.70 14.10
CA PRO A 153 9.18 6.95 12.89
C PRO A 153 9.90 7.82 11.85
N LEU A 154 10.65 8.82 12.29
CA LEU A 154 11.34 9.75 11.39
C LEU A 154 12.42 9.04 10.55
N ARG A 155 13.07 8.00 11.08
CA ARG A 155 14.04 7.19 10.30
C ARG A 155 13.34 6.47 9.16
N VAL A 156 12.18 5.88 9.41
CA VAL A 156 11.36 5.23 8.38
C VAL A 156 10.86 6.24 7.34
N HIS A 157 10.38 7.42 7.79
CA HIS A 157 9.98 8.50 6.90
C HIS A 157 11.10 8.92 5.94
N ASN A 158 12.30 9.16 6.48
CA ASN A 158 13.44 9.58 5.67
C ASN A 158 13.87 8.48 4.69
N TYR A 159 13.82 7.20 5.12
CA TYR A 159 14.10 6.06 4.25
C TYR A 159 13.15 6.01 3.06
N VAL A 160 11.85 6.12 3.27
CA VAL A 160 10.86 6.11 2.18
C VAL A 160 11.07 7.28 1.22
N ARG A 161 11.41 8.46 1.74
CA ARG A 161 11.76 9.62 0.90
C ARG A 161 13.02 9.38 0.06
N GLN A 162 14.05 8.73 0.62
CA GLN A 162 15.26 8.35 -0.11
C GLN A 162 15.00 7.34 -1.23
N LEU A 163 13.94 6.52 -1.10
CA LEU A 163 13.47 5.64 -2.18
C LEU A 163 12.73 6.41 -3.30
N GLY A 164 12.61 7.73 -3.21
CA GLY A 164 11.91 8.56 -4.20
C GLY A 164 10.39 8.55 -4.05
N VAL A 165 9.86 8.21 -2.84
CA VAL A 165 8.42 8.15 -2.55
C VAL A 165 8.04 9.21 -1.51
N PRO A 166 7.99 10.51 -1.86
CA PRO A 166 7.78 11.59 -0.89
C PRO A 166 6.35 11.67 -0.32
N GLY A 167 5.38 10.97 -0.95
CA GLY A 167 3.98 11.02 -0.55
C GLY A 167 3.62 10.24 0.72
N PHE A 168 4.60 9.59 1.38
CA PHE A 168 4.44 9.00 2.72
C PHE A 168 4.93 9.98 3.80
N VAL A 169 4.10 10.20 4.81
CA VAL A 169 4.43 10.99 6.00
C VAL A 169 4.29 10.10 7.24
N ILE A 170 5.41 9.78 7.89
CA ILE A 170 5.46 8.92 9.08
C ILE A 170 6.13 9.70 10.20
N LYS A 171 5.36 10.21 11.16
CA LYS A 171 5.81 11.12 12.23
C LYS A 171 5.68 10.54 13.62
N VAL A 172 4.69 9.66 13.82
CA VAL A 172 4.34 9.13 15.13
C VAL A 172 4.25 7.61 15.13
N ASN A 173 4.38 7.03 16.31
CA ASN A 173 4.22 5.60 16.55
C ASN A 173 2.80 5.25 17.03
N GLU A 174 2.49 3.96 17.18
CA GLU A 174 1.17 3.48 17.61
C GLU A 174 0.74 4.06 18.95
N LYS A 175 1.65 4.09 19.94
CA LYS A 175 1.38 4.69 21.26
C LYS A 175 0.92 6.14 21.16
N THR A 176 1.43 6.90 20.22
CA THR A 176 1.05 8.30 20.03
C THR A 176 -0.27 8.40 19.27
N MET A 177 -0.49 7.58 18.25
CA MET A 177 -1.76 7.53 17.50
C MET A 177 -2.95 7.21 18.42
N HIS A 178 -2.76 6.33 19.39
CA HIS A 178 -3.80 5.94 20.36
C HIS A 178 -4.06 6.95 21.50
N ARG A 179 -3.42 8.14 21.49
CA ARG A 179 -3.72 9.20 22.47
C ARG A 179 -5.02 9.95 22.20
N GLY A 180 -5.55 9.85 21.01
CA GLY A 180 -6.81 10.51 20.63
C GLY A 180 -7.14 10.36 19.17
N PHE A 181 -8.40 10.55 18.83
CA PHE A 181 -8.93 10.36 17.49
C PHE A 181 -8.17 11.20 16.43
N ASP A 182 -7.88 12.47 16.71
CA ASP A 182 -7.18 13.33 15.76
C ASP A 182 -5.70 12.96 15.56
N MET A 183 -5.10 12.25 16.53
CA MET A 183 -3.72 11.78 16.41
C MET A 183 -3.56 10.73 15.31
N GLN A 184 -4.63 10.05 14.93
CA GLN A 184 -4.68 9.07 13.85
C GLN A 184 -4.57 9.72 12.46
N ARG A 185 -4.71 11.06 12.36
CA ARG A 185 -4.52 11.81 11.10
C ARG A 185 -3.07 12.18 10.79
N ILE A 186 -2.12 11.94 11.70
CA ILE A 186 -0.75 12.47 11.59
C ILE A 186 0.09 11.70 10.58
N ASN A 187 -0.02 10.37 10.57
CA ASN A 187 0.65 9.54 9.58
C ASN A 187 -0.23 9.45 8.33
N THR A 188 0.28 9.89 7.18
CA THR A 188 -0.51 9.95 5.95
C THR A 188 0.25 9.40 4.75
N ALA A 189 -0.49 8.95 3.73
CA ALA A 189 0.05 8.72 2.42
C ALA A 189 -0.93 9.12 1.32
N THR A 190 -0.40 9.31 0.11
CA THR A 190 -1.22 9.36 -1.09
C THR A 190 -1.37 7.96 -1.69
N PRO A 191 -2.52 7.63 -2.32
CA PRO A 191 -2.70 6.35 -3.01
C PRO A 191 -1.59 6.06 -4.03
N LYS A 192 -1.18 7.04 -4.82
CA LYS A 192 -0.06 6.89 -5.76
C LYS A 192 1.26 6.54 -5.07
N ALA A 193 1.55 7.17 -3.93
CA ALA A 193 2.77 6.87 -3.18
C ALA A 193 2.76 5.42 -2.64
N ALA A 194 1.61 4.94 -2.16
CA ALA A 194 1.47 3.57 -1.71
C ALA A 194 1.68 2.57 -2.86
N THR A 195 1.04 2.80 -4.01
CA THR A 195 1.24 1.99 -5.22
C THR A 195 2.68 2.05 -5.71
N GLN A 196 3.33 3.22 -5.69
CA GLN A 196 4.73 3.38 -6.06
C GLN A 196 5.66 2.56 -5.15
N LEU A 197 5.46 2.61 -3.83
CA LEU A 197 6.30 1.88 -2.87
C LEU A 197 6.13 0.36 -3.03
N LEU A 198 4.89 -0.13 -3.20
CA LEU A 198 4.62 -1.54 -3.51
C LEU A 198 5.25 -1.97 -4.84
N THR A 199 5.20 -1.12 -5.87
CA THR A 199 5.82 -1.40 -7.18
C THR A 199 7.34 -1.52 -7.07
N LEU A 200 8.00 -0.62 -6.33
CA LEU A 200 9.44 -0.72 -6.05
C LEU A 200 9.78 -1.99 -5.29
N PHE A 201 8.95 -2.37 -4.32
CA PHE A 201 9.10 -3.62 -3.58
C PHE A 201 8.95 -4.82 -4.50
N TYR A 202 7.88 -4.91 -5.29
CA TYR A 202 7.64 -5.99 -6.24
C TYR A 202 8.84 -6.22 -7.18
N HIS A 203 9.39 -5.15 -7.74
CA HIS A 203 10.55 -5.23 -8.64
C HIS A 203 11.88 -5.52 -7.93
N ARG A 204 11.89 -5.84 -6.64
CA ARG A 204 13.09 -6.16 -5.85
C ARG A 204 14.16 -5.06 -5.86
N ARG A 205 13.72 -3.79 -5.95
CA ARG A 205 14.64 -2.64 -6.00
C ARG A 205 15.00 -2.09 -4.62
N ILE A 206 14.44 -2.66 -3.55
CA ILE A 206 14.55 -2.12 -2.19
C ILE A 206 15.31 -3.07 -1.27
N LEU A 207 15.12 -4.38 -1.41
CA LEU A 207 15.61 -5.42 -0.52
C LEU A 207 16.39 -6.47 -1.29
N SER A 208 17.24 -7.23 -0.58
CA SER A 208 17.80 -8.48 -1.10
C SER A 208 16.70 -9.46 -1.46
N GLN A 209 17.01 -10.45 -2.34
CA GLN A 209 16.07 -11.51 -2.71
C GLN A 209 15.47 -12.19 -1.48
N LYS A 210 16.32 -12.57 -0.50
CA LYS A 210 15.90 -13.25 0.72
C LYS A 210 14.91 -12.43 1.55
N SER A 211 15.21 -11.15 1.78
CA SER A 211 14.36 -10.25 2.56
C SER A 211 13.06 -9.91 1.81
N HIS A 212 13.13 -9.77 0.47
CA HIS A 212 11.96 -9.58 -0.37
C HIS A 212 10.99 -10.77 -0.26
N ASP A 213 11.48 -12.00 -0.49
CA ASP A 213 10.63 -13.19 -0.50
C ASP A 213 10.04 -13.45 0.90
N HIS A 214 10.82 -13.18 1.94
CA HIS A 214 10.35 -13.27 3.32
C HIS A 214 9.19 -12.28 3.61
N LEU A 215 9.31 -11.02 3.21
CA LEU A 215 8.24 -10.05 3.42
C LEU A 215 7.00 -10.36 2.56
N MET A 216 7.20 -10.80 1.31
CA MET A 216 6.08 -11.25 0.46
C MET A 216 5.29 -12.37 1.13
N GLU A 217 5.97 -13.39 1.67
CA GLU A 217 5.34 -14.50 2.38
C GLU A 217 4.53 -14.01 3.59
N ILE A 218 5.10 -13.13 4.41
CA ILE A 218 4.38 -12.55 5.56
C ILE A 218 3.15 -11.76 5.10
N MET A 219 3.23 -11.01 4.00
CA MET A 219 2.09 -10.25 3.45
C MET A 219 1.01 -11.17 2.86
N TYR A 220 1.36 -12.32 2.26
CA TYR A 220 0.38 -13.34 1.85
C TYR A 220 -0.39 -13.93 3.03
N GLN A 221 0.27 -14.05 4.19
CA GLN A 221 -0.31 -14.58 5.44
C GLN A 221 -1.15 -13.54 6.20
N THR A 222 -1.35 -12.32 5.66
CA THR A 222 -2.15 -11.29 6.32
C THR A 222 -3.55 -11.81 6.65
N SER A 223 -3.88 -11.81 7.96
CA SER A 223 -5.14 -12.30 8.51
C SER A 223 -6.21 -11.23 8.66
N THR A 224 -5.82 -9.94 8.64
CA THR A 224 -6.72 -8.81 8.78
C THR A 224 -7.35 -8.41 7.45
N GLY A 225 -8.61 -7.92 7.46
CA GLY A 225 -9.30 -7.38 6.27
C GLY A 225 -9.60 -8.42 5.20
N SER A 226 -10.01 -9.63 5.59
CA SER A 226 -10.41 -10.70 4.65
C SER A 226 -11.57 -10.29 3.73
N ALA A 227 -12.39 -9.32 4.13
CA ALA A 227 -13.49 -8.77 3.35
C ALA A 227 -13.09 -7.58 2.45
N ARG A 228 -11.81 -7.12 2.47
CA ARG A 228 -11.29 -6.00 1.66
C ARG A 228 -10.78 -6.48 0.30
N ILE A 229 -9.52 -6.22 -0.07
CA ILE A 229 -8.99 -6.62 -1.40
C ILE A 229 -9.31 -8.09 -1.72
N LYS A 230 -9.16 -9.00 -0.74
CA LYS A 230 -9.47 -10.43 -0.92
C LYS A 230 -10.97 -10.74 -1.08
N GLY A 231 -11.85 -9.88 -0.53
CA GLY A 231 -13.25 -10.23 -0.19
C GLY A 231 -14.10 -10.75 -1.35
N GLN A 232 -13.90 -10.25 -2.56
CA GLN A 232 -14.67 -10.66 -3.75
C GLN A 232 -13.80 -11.26 -4.86
N LEU A 233 -12.51 -11.42 -4.65
CA LEU A 233 -11.65 -12.11 -5.60
C LEU A 233 -11.97 -13.62 -5.62
N PRO A 234 -11.73 -14.31 -6.73
CA PRO A 234 -11.92 -15.76 -6.79
C PRO A 234 -11.15 -16.47 -5.68
N PRO A 235 -11.74 -17.52 -5.08
CA PRO A 235 -11.06 -18.31 -4.05
C PRO A 235 -9.67 -18.79 -4.51
N GLY A 236 -8.67 -18.65 -3.63
CA GLY A 236 -7.29 -19.03 -3.93
C GLY A 236 -6.47 -17.99 -4.69
N THR A 237 -7.05 -16.82 -5.05
CA THR A 237 -6.26 -15.71 -5.63
C THR A 237 -5.17 -15.26 -4.65
N PRO A 238 -3.87 -15.31 -5.03
CA PRO A 238 -2.81 -14.87 -4.15
C PRO A 238 -2.84 -13.34 -4.00
N VAL A 239 -2.89 -12.86 -2.75
CA VAL A 239 -2.90 -11.43 -2.40
C VAL A 239 -1.93 -11.18 -1.26
N ALA A 240 -0.83 -10.51 -1.56
CA ALA A 240 0.09 -9.98 -0.54
C ALA A 240 -0.37 -8.57 -0.17
N HIS A 241 -0.89 -8.34 1.07
CA HIS A 241 -1.49 -7.07 1.40
C HIS A 241 -1.23 -6.59 2.83
N LYS A 242 -1.53 -5.30 3.08
CA LYS A 242 -1.50 -4.69 4.39
C LYS A 242 -2.69 -3.76 4.57
N THR A 243 -3.46 -4.00 5.62
CA THR A 243 -4.64 -3.21 5.99
C THR A 243 -4.31 -2.08 6.97
N GLY A 244 -5.20 -1.10 7.05
CA GLY A 244 -5.22 -0.06 8.08
C GLY A 244 -6.65 0.28 8.48
N THR A 245 -6.93 0.39 9.78
CA THR A 245 -8.28 0.69 10.30
C THR A 245 -8.16 1.62 11.50
N SER A 246 -8.92 2.71 11.46
CA SER A 246 -9.08 3.64 12.59
C SER A 246 -10.26 3.23 13.48
N ASP A 247 -10.33 3.85 14.65
CA ASP A 247 -11.55 3.86 15.44
C ASP A 247 -12.65 4.67 14.73
N THR A 248 -13.89 4.40 15.10
CA THR A 248 -15.06 5.24 14.77
C THR A 248 -15.40 6.11 15.98
N ASN A 249 -15.51 7.42 15.76
CA ASN A 249 -15.83 8.34 16.85
C ASN A 249 -17.32 8.29 17.25
N LYS A 250 -17.69 9.05 18.31
CA LYS A 250 -19.06 9.07 18.83
C LYS A 250 -20.08 9.63 17.85
N GLU A 251 -19.64 10.42 16.88
CA GLU A 251 -20.46 11.00 15.80
C GLU A 251 -20.60 10.05 14.60
N GLY A 252 -20.12 8.81 14.71
CA GLY A 252 -20.18 7.81 13.66
C GLY A 252 -19.20 8.09 12.49
N LEU A 253 -18.13 8.83 12.73
CA LEU A 253 -17.10 9.11 11.74
C LEU A 253 -15.92 8.15 11.90
N THR A 254 -15.61 7.38 10.85
CA THR A 254 -14.43 6.52 10.72
C THR A 254 -13.36 7.25 9.92
N LEU A 255 -12.15 7.44 10.49
CA LEU A 255 -11.09 8.19 9.82
C LEU A 255 -10.45 7.45 8.66
N ALA A 256 -10.30 6.15 8.77
CA ALA A 256 -9.65 5.34 7.76
C ALA A 256 -10.07 3.87 7.79
N VAL A 257 -10.39 3.35 6.61
CA VAL A 257 -10.46 1.92 6.30
C VAL A 257 -9.68 1.73 5.01
N ASN A 258 -8.49 1.14 5.10
CA ASN A 258 -7.54 1.08 4.01
C ASN A 258 -7.10 -0.35 3.73
N ASP A 259 -6.74 -0.60 2.48
CA ASP A 259 -5.99 -1.81 2.11
C ASP A 259 -5.09 -1.51 0.91
N ILE A 260 -3.83 -1.99 0.98
CA ILE A 260 -2.87 -1.89 -0.11
C ILE A 260 -2.26 -3.26 -0.36
N GLY A 261 -2.06 -3.63 -1.63
CA GLY A 261 -1.56 -4.97 -1.91
C GLY A 261 -1.12 -5.20 -3.35
N ILE A 262 -0.57 -6.40 -3.53
CA ILE A 262 -0.16 -6.99 -4.79
C ILE A 262 -1.05 -8.21 -5.04
N VAL A 263 -1.73 -8.24 -6.16
CA VAL A 263 -2.67 -9.31 -6.55
C VAL A 263 -2.13 -10.03 -7.77
N THR A 264 -2.13 -11.37 -7.72
CA THR A 264 -1.72 -12.20 -8.85
C THR A 264 -2.92 -12.56 -9.72
N LEU A 265 -2.84 -12.32 -11.02
CA LEU A 265 -3.83 -12.67 -12.02
C LEU A 265 -3.69 -14.15 -12.46
N PRO A 266 -4.73 -14.75 -13.09
CA PRO A 266 -4.71 -16.17 -13.52
C PRO A 266 -3.60 -16.50 -14.52
N ASN A 267 -3.14 -15.52 -15.30
CA ASN A 267 -2.04 -15.69 -16.26
C ASN A 267 -0.64 -15.51 -15.66
N GLY A 268 -0.53 -15.31 -14.34
CA GLY A 268 0.72 -15.05 -13.65
C GLY A 268 1.16 -13.59 -13.63
N ASN A 269 0.47 -12.68 -14.32
CA ASN A 269 0.69 -11.24 -14.19
C ASN A 269 0.21 -10.71 -12.85
N HIS A 270 0.60 -9.46 -12.54
CA HIS A 270 0.27 -8.85 -11.26
C HIS A 270 -0.28 -7.43 -11.42
N PHE A 271 -1.13 -7.04 -10.51
CA PHE A 271 -1.40 -5.62 -10.31
C PHE A 271 -1.20 -5.21 -8.85
N VAL A 272 -0.74 -3.99 -8.70
CA VAL A 272 -0.64 -3.31 -7.40
C VAL A 272 -1.88 -2.44 -7.24
N ILE A 273 -2.49 -2.49 -6.07
CA ILE A 273 -3.68 -1.71 -5.74
C ILE A 273 -3.53 -1.05 -4.37
N SER A 274 -3.96 0.19 -4.27
CA SER A 274 -4.04 0.94 -3.02
C SER A 274 -5.39 1.62 -2.95
N VAL A 275 -6.20 1.26 -1.95
CA VAL A 275 -7.51 1.84 -1.70
C VAL A 275 -7.54 2.43 -0.30
N PHE A 276 -7.88 3.71 -0.22
CA PHE A 276 -8.03 4.46 1.02
C PHE A 276 -9.46 4.97 1.11
N VAL A 277 -10.18 4.56 2.13
CA VAL A 277 -11.51 5.05 2.49
C VAL A 277 -11.35 5.90 3.74
N SER A 278 -11.67 7.18 3.68
CA SER A 278 -11.44 8.12 4.79
C SER A 278 -12.66 8.98 5.06
N ASN A 279 -12.74 9.51 6.28
CA ASN A 279 -13.87 10.34 6.73
C ASN A 279 -15.23 9.68 6.44
N SER A 280 -15.30 8.37 6.60
CA SER A 280 -16.47 7.59 6.25
C SER A 280 -17.56 7.69 7.32
N ARG A 281 -18.80 7.79 6.86
CA ARG A 281 -20.03 7.63 7.68
C ARG A 281 -20.78 6.35 7.32
N GLU A 282 -20.14 5.47 6.56
CA GLU A 282 -20.64 4.13 6.28
C GLU A 282 -20.30 3.19 7.44
N ASN A 283 -21.04 2.07 7.53
CA ASN A 283 -20.66 1.00 8.44
C ASN A 283 -19.44 0.23 7.95
N GLU A 284 -18.89 -0.64 8.79
CA GLU A 284 -17.70 -1.42 8.51
C GLU A 284 -17.88 -2.30 7.26
N GLU A 285 -19.00 -3.01 7.15
CA GLU A 285 -19.31 -3.88 6.01
C GLU A 285 -19.33 -3.11 4.68
N THR A 286 -19.93 -1.91 4.65
CA THR A 286 -19.96 -1.05 3.47
C THR A 286 -18.56 -0.55 3.10
N ASN A 287 -17.75 -0.15 4.10
CA ASN A 287 -16.39 0.28 3.86
C ASN A 287 -15.52 -0.84 3.28
N ASP A 288 -15.61 -2.04 3.85
CA ASP A 288 -14.88 -3.20 3.36
C ASP A 288 -15.35 -3.61 1.96
N LYS A 289 -16.67 -3.54 1.70
CA LYS A 289 -17.29 -3.82 0.41
C LYS A 289 -16.80 -2.86 -0.69
N ILE A 290 -16.68 -1.57 -0.42
CA ILE A 290 -16.13 -0.59 -1.36
C ILE A 290 -14.74 -1.03 -1.84
N ILE A 291 -13.88 -1.45 -0.91
CA ILE A 291 -12.53 -1.91 -1.24
C ILE A 291 -12.56 -3.19 -2.09
N SER A 292 -13.40 -4.15 -1.69
CA SER A 292 -13.50 -5.42 -2.40
C SER A 292 -14.13 -5.28 -3.79
N ASP A 293 -15.13 -4.42 -3.97
CA ASP A 293 -15.74 -4.12 -5.27
C ASP A 293 -14.70 -3.49 -6.21
N ILE A 294 -13.90 -2.53 -5.75
CA ILE A 294 -12.83 -1.91 -6.54
C ILE A 294 -11.78 -2.96 -6.94
N ALA A 295 -11.37 -3.82 -6.01
CA ALA A 295 -10.43 -4.89 -6.29
C ALA A 295 -10.99 -5.89 -7.31
N ARG A 296 -12.28 -6.24 -7.22
CA ARG A 296 -12.98 -7.14 -8.14
C ARG A 296 -13.07 -6.53 -9.54
N LEU A 297 -13.51 -5.29 -9.68
CA LEU A 297 -13.55 -4.58 -10.97
C LEU A 297 -12.18 -4.55 -11.63
N THR A 298 -11.13 -4.30 -10.84
CA THR A 298 -9.74 -4.28 -11.31
C THR A 298 -9.30 -5.66 -11.83
N TRP A 299 -9.57 -6.70 -11.05
CA TRP A 299 -9.23 -8.08 -11.37
C TRP A 299 -9.96 -8.54 -12.65
N ASP A 300 -11.27 -8.30 -12.75
CA ASP A 300 -12.08 -8.64 -13.92
C ASP A 300 -11.60 -7.91 -15.18
N TYR A 301 -11.23 -6.63 -15.04
CA TYR A 301 -10.73 -5.82 -16.15
C TYR A 301 -9.43 -6.39 -16.72
N PHE A 302 -8.41 -6.62 -15.87
CA PHE A 302 -7.13 -7.11 -16.35
C PHE A 302 -7.18 -8.57 -16.81
N THR A 303 -8.00 -9.41 -16.20
CA THR A 303 -8.20 -10.79 -16.65
C THR A 303 -8.81 -10.83 -18.06
N ARG A 304 -9.85 -10.02 -18.36
CA ARG A 304 -10.47 -9.94 -19.69
C ARG A 304 -9.51 -9.37 -20.74
N LYS A 305 -8.74 -8.36 -20.40
CA LYS A 305 -7.77 -7.74 -21.31
C LYS A 305 -6.73 -8.74 -21.79
N THR A 306 -6.22 -9.57 -20.87
CA THR A 306 -5.23 -10.60 -21.20
C THR A 306 -5.80 -11.68 -22.10
N SER A 307 -7.04 -12.12 -21.87
CA SER A 307 -7.70 -13.14 -22.70
C SER A 307 -7.87 -12.67 -24.16
N ASN A 308 -8.19 -11.39 -24.36
CA ASN A 308 -8.33 -10.82 -25.70
C ASN A 308 -7.00 -10.68 -26.44
N SER A 309 -5.89 -10.46 -25.75
CA SER A 309 -4.56 -10.37 -26.37
C SER A 309 -4.02 -11.72 -26.85
N VAL A 310 -4.43 -12.82 -26.22
CA VAL A 310 -4.03 -14.18 -26.61
C VAL A 310 -4.80 -14.67 -27.85
N THR A 311 -6.01 -14.15 -28.10
CA THR A 311 -6.85 -14.57 -29.25
C THR A 311 -6.49 -13.85 -30.57
N LEU A 312 -5.62 -12.84 -30.53
CA LEU A 312 -5.21 -12.04 -31.68
C LEU A 312 -3.81 -12.41 -32.23
N ASN A 313 -3.12 -13.38 -31.62
CA ASN A 313 -1.86 -13.97 -32.08
C ASN A 313 -2.07 -15.41 -32.52
#